data_e706ad310a8133cbee164639ffc2c582
#
_entry.id   e706ad310a8133cbee164639ffc2c582
#
_cell.length_a   1.000
_cell.length_b   1.000
_cell.length_c   1.000
_cell.angle_alpha   90.00
_cell.angle_beta   90.00
_cell.angle_gamma   90.00
#
_symmetry.space_group_name_H-M   'P 1'
#
loop_
_entity.id
_entity.type
_entity.pdbx_description
1 polymer ?
#
loop_
_entity_poly.entity_id
_entity_poly.type
_entity_poly.pdbx_seq_one_letter_code
_entity_poly.pdbx_strand_id
1 'polypeptide(L)'
;RESMGLATFIGGIHPYEGKELSENKPVQVLMPKGDLVYPMSQHIGAPAKPLVAKGDHVLAGQKIGEAGGFISANVIASVSGTVKAIEPRRMANGAMVPSIVVENDGEYKTVEGVGEDRDPSGLSKEEIRNIVKEAGIVGLGGAGFPTHVKLTPKDENAIEYILVNGAECEPYLTSDYRMMLEEPEKIVGGLKVILQLFDNAKGVIGIENNKPEAIKKLTEMVKDEPRITVCPLMTKY
;
A
#
# COMPACT_ATOMS: atom_id res chain seq x y z
N ARG A 1 5.49 -15.33 -27.44
CA ARG A 1 5.30 -14.04 -26.73
C ARG A 1 6.15 -13.02 -27.46
N GLU A 2 5.52 -12.08 -28.15
CA GLU A 2 6.23 -10.93 -28.72
C GLU A 2 6.86 -10.16 -27.56
N SER A 3 8.14 -9.79 -27.69
CA SER A 3 8.79 -8.91 -26.75
C SER A 3 8.09 -7.56 -26.85
N MET A 4 7.31 -7.18 -25.83
CA MET A 4 6.80 -5.82 -25.77
C MET A 4 8.00 -4.87 -25.71
N GLY A 5 8.13 -4.00 -26.71
CA GLY A 5 9.11 -2.93 -26.68
C GLY A 5 8.86 -2.01 -25.48
N LEU A 6 9.82 -1.12 -25.16
CA LEU A 6 9.66 -0.12 -24.09
C LEU A 6 8.41 0.73 -24.37
N ALA A 7 7.45 0.69 -23.45
CA ALA A 7 6.29 1.57 -23.51
C ALA A 7 6.71 3.00 -23.12
N THR A 8 6.22 3.97 -23.87
CA THR A 8 6.62 5.37 -23.72
C THR A 8 5.53 6.32 -24.19
N PHE A 9 5.69 7.61 -23.94
CA PHE A 9 4.85 8.71 -24.44
C PHE A 9 5.71 9.71 -25.22
N ILE A 10 5.06 10.60 -26.01
CA ILE A 10 5.73 11.63 -26.80
C ILE A 10 6.18 12.77 -25.87
N GLY A 11 7.41 13.27 -26.06
CA GLY A 11 7.99 14.33 -25.23
C GLY A 11 8.58 13.82 -23.93
N GLY A 12 8.71 14.70 -22.95
CA GLY A 12 9.29 14.41 -21.65
C GLY A 12 10.73 14.87 -21.50
N ILE A 13 11.22 14.84 -20.27
CA ILE A 13 12.57 15.21 -19.87
C ILE A 13 13.23 14.07 -19.07
N HIS A 14 14.55 14.10 -18.95
CA HIS A 14 15.35 13.17 -18.17
C HIS A 14 16.10 13.93 -17.08
N PRO A 15 15.50 14.12 -15.88
CA PRO A 15 16.19 14.75 -14.76
C PRO A 15 17.27 13.82 -14.19
N TYR A 16 18.15 14.38 -13.34
CA TYR A 16 19.05 13.55 -12.53
C TYR A 16 18.25 12.71 -11.55
N GLU A 17 18.44 11.40 -11.58
CA GLU A 17 17.60 10.46 -10.82
C GLU A 17 18.04 10.30 -9.37
N GLY A 18 19.36 10.33 -9.08
CA GLY A 18 19.91 10.22 -7.72
C GLY A 18 19.67 8.89 -7.01
N LYS A 19 19.19 7.87 -7.73
CA LYS A 19 18.81 6.56 -7.15
C LYS A 19 20.01 5.75 -6.69
N GLU A 20 21.20 5.98 -7.26
CA GLU A 20 22.47 5.36 -6.88
C GLU A 20 22.84 5.58 -5.41
N LEU A 21 22.27 6.59 -4.76
CA LEU A 21 22.51 6.89 -3.34
C LEU A 21 21.93 5.84 -2.40
N SER A 22 20.87 5.13 -2.80
CA SER A 22 20.14 4.19 -1.94
C SER A 22 19.72 2.88 -2.61
N GLU A 23 19.73 2.78 -3.94
CA GLU A 23 19.24 1.60 -4.68
C GLU A 23 19.87 0.26 -4.26
N ASN A 24 21.14 0.29 -3.81
CA ASN A 24 21.87 -0.88 -3.36
C ASN A 24 21.81 -1.10 -1.84
N LYS A 25 21.01 -0.31 -1.11
CA LYS A 25 20.86 -0.45 0.34
C LYS A 25 19.59 -1.23 0.66
N PRO A 26 19.67 -2.32 1.45
CA PRO A 26 18.49 -3.08 1.84
C PRO A 26 17.58 -2.23 2.73
N VAL A 27 16.29 -2.59 2.73
CA VAL A 27 15.30 -2.00 3.64
C VAL A 27 15.71 -2.32 5.08
N GLN A 28 15.65 -1.32 5.95
CA GLN A 28 15.95 -1.46 7.38
C GLN A 28 14.68 -1.26 8.19
N VAL A 29 14.46 -2.15 9.16
CA VAL A 29 13.37 -2.01 10.11
C VAL A 29 13.77 -1.01 11.19
N LEU A 30 13.00 0.08 11.30
CA LEU A 30 13.15 1.07 12.35
C LEU A 30 11.96 0.94 13.32
N MET A 31 12.22 0.42 14.52
CA MET A 31 11.19 0.34 15.55
C MET A 31 10.92 1.74 16.11
N PRO A 32 9.65 2.18 16.16
CA PRO A 32 9.30 3.48 16.67
C PRO A 32 9.55 3.58 18.17
N LYS A 33 9.95 4.75 18.62
CA LYS A 33 10.20 5.08 20.06
C LYS A 33 9.33 6.26 20.48
N GLY A 34 8.91 6.24 21.74
CA GLY A 34 8.09 7.33 22.29
C GLY A 34 6.63 7.30 21.80
N ASP A 35 5.97 8.43 21.89
CA ASP A 35 4.55 8.55 21.52
C ASP A 35 4.35 8.46 20.00
N LEU A 36 3.33 7.70 19.58
CA LEU A 36 2.87 7.68 18.20
C LEU A 36 1.56 8.44 18.05
N VAL A 37 1.47 9.20 16.97
CA VAL A 37 0.30 10.02 16.64
C VAL A 37 -0.42 9.42 15.44
N TYR A 38 -1.70 9.09 15.63
CA TYR A 38 -2.58 8.54 14.60
C TYR A 38 -3.64 9.57 14.22
N PRO A 39 -3.43 10.37 13.16
CA PRO A 39 -4.44 11.30 12.69
C PRO A 39 -5.67 10.56 12.16
N MET A 40 -6.85 11.08 12.47
CA MET A 40 -8.11 10.51 11.97
C MET A 40 -8.37 10.82 10.50
N SER A 41 -7.52 11.63 9.88
CA SER A 41 -7.56 11.97 8.44
C SER A 41 -6.21 11.68 7.79
N GLN A 42 -5.88 10.39 7.63
CA GLN A 42 -4.70 9.90 6.90
C GLN A 42 -5.02 9.54 5.44
N HIS A 43 -6.26 9.75 5.01
CA HIS A 43 -6.81 9.39 3.70
C HIS A 43 -7.76 10.49 3.21
N ILE A 44 -8.09 10.49 1.95
CA ILE A 44 -9.10 11.39 1.41
C ILE A 44 -10.50 10.99 1.86
N GLY A 45 -11.44 11.93 1.80
CA GLY A 45 -12.84 11.70 2.16
C GLY A 45 -13.13 11.99 3.63
N ALA A 46 -14.11 11.30 4.20
CA ALA A 46 -14.54 11.55 5.56
C ALA A 46 -13.48 11.08 6.58
N PRO A 47 -13.13 11.88 7.59
CA PRO A 47 -12.24 11.46 8.66
C PRO A 47 -12.76 10.21 9.38
N ALA A 48 -11.86 9.37 9.87
CA ALA A 48 -12.20 8.28 10.75
C ALA A 48 -12.67 8.80 12.12
N LYS A 49 -13.42 7.97 12.84
CA LYS A 49 -13.91 8.27 14.20
C LYS A 49 -13.12 7.42 15.20
N PRO A 50 -12.57 7.99 16.28
CA PRO A 50 -11.93 7.21 17.33
C PRO A 50 -12.86 6.14 17.91
N LEU A 51 -12.34 4.93 18.10
CA LEU A 51 -12.99 3.80 18.77
C LEU A 51 -12.49 3.59 20.20
N VAL A 52 -11.47 4.35 20.60
CA VAL A 52 -10.79 4.22 21.89
C VAL A 52 -10.88 5.53 22.66
N ALA A 53 -10.66 5.46 23.96
CA ALA A 53 -10.61 6.59 24.88
C ALA A 53 -9.24 6.71 25.54
N LYS A 54 -8.97 7.88 26.14
CA LYS A 54 -7.77 8.07 26.96
C LYS A 54 -7.73 7.05 28.10
N GLY A 55 -6.59 6.38 28.24
CA GLY A 55 -6.33 5.34 29.24
C GLY A 55 -6.53 3.92 28.70
N ASP A 56 -7.14 3.74 27.53
CA ASP A 56 -7.28 2.41 26.93
C ASP A 56 -5.91 1.87 26.51
N HIS A 57 -5.69 0.58 26.73
CA HIS A 57 -4.54 -0.15 26.18
C HIS A 57 -4.90 -0.70 24.81
N VAL A 58 -3.99 -0.52 23.83
CA VAL A 58 -4.17 -0.98 22.44
C VAL A 58 -3.03 -1.91 22.04
N LEU A 59 -3.29 -2.76 21.06
CA LEU A 59 -2.31 -3.69 20.49
C LEU A 59 -2.00 -3.28 19.04
N ALA A 60 -0.81 -3.64 18.56
CA ALA A 60 -0.47 -3.47 17.15
C ALA A 60 -1.41 -4.32 16.28
N GLY A 61 -1.92 -3.75 15.19
CA GLY A 61 -2.96 -4.38 14.36
C GLY A 61 -4.39 -4.12 14.82
N GLN A 62 -4.60 -3.50 15.99
CA GLN A 62 -5.94 -3.16 16.49
C GLN A 62 -6.53 -1.98 15.72
N LYS A 63 -7.79 -2.09 15.32
CA LYS A 63 -8.56 -0.97 14.77
C LYS A 63 -8.87 0.02 15.90
N ILE A 64 -8.30 1.21 15.82
CA ILE A 64 -8.46 2.30 16.80
C ILE A 64 -9.29 3.48 16.27
N GLY A 65 -9.50 3.53 14.96
CA GLY A 65 -10.40 4.48 14.29
C GLY A 65 -11.24 3.78 13.25
N GLU A 66 -12.52 4.10 13.19
CA GLU A 66 -13.47 3.54 12.23
C GLU A 66 -13.76 4.51 11.11
N ALA A 67 -13.84 4.01 9.88
CA ALA A 67 -14.18 4.80 8.70
C ALA A 67 -15.45 5.62 8.91
N GLY A 68 -15.38 6.93 8.66
CA GLY A 68 -16.46 7.88 8.92
C GLY A 68 -17.50 8.01 7.80
N GLY A 69 -17.31 7.33 6.67
CA GLY A 69 -18.21 7.41 5.52
C GLY A 69 -17.84 6.42 4.41
N PHE A 70 -18.47 6.54 3.24
CA PHE A 70 -18.20 5.65 2.10
C PHE A 70 -16.76 5.76 1.60
N ILE A 71 -16.30 7.00 1.34
CA ILE A 71 -14.88 7.26 1.05
C ILE A 71 -14.22 7.61 2.36
N SER A 72 -13.66 6.61 3.02
CA SER A 72 -12.96 6.68 4.29
C SER A 72 -12.23 5.37 4.53
N ALA A 73 -11.32 5.32 5.49
CA ALA A 73 -10.62 4.10 5.87
C ALA A 73 -10.48 3.99 7.40
N ASN A 74 -10.38 2.76 7.88
CA ASN A 74 -10.06 2.50 9.27
C ASN A 74 -8.64 2.93 9.60
N VAL A 75 -8.40 3.32 10.84
CA VAL A 75 -7.07 3.62 11.37
C VAL A 75 -6.66 2.49 12.30
N ILE A 76 -5.49 1.92 12.03
CA ILE A 76 -4.96 0.75 12.72
C ILE A 76 -3.75 1.16 13.55
N ALA A 77 -3.67 0.70 14.78
CA ALA A 77 -2.50 0.92 15.64
C ALA A 77 -1.30 0.13 15.10
N SER A 78 -0.15 0.76 15.02
CA SER A 78 1.11 0.13 14.57
C SER A 78 2.01 -0.32 15.72
N VAL A 79 1.65 0.02 16.96
CA VAL A 79 2.36 -0.39 18.20
C VAL A 79 1.34 -0.81 19.25
N SER A 80 1.82 -1.51 20.30
CA SER A 80 1.09 -1.66 21.55
C SER A 80 1.41 -0.51 22.49
N GLY A 81 0.47 -0.18 23.38
CA GLY A 81 0.65 0.91 24.33
C GLY A 81 -0.66 1.47 24.87
N THR A 82 -0.56 2.60 25.58
CA THR A 82 -1.71 3.23 26.22
C THR A 82 -2.11 4.52 25.49
N VAL A 83 -3.39 4.70 25.23
CA VAL A 83 -3.93 5.95 24.67
C VAL A 83 -3.72 7.07 25.67
N LYS A 84 -2.79 7.96 25.36
CA LYS A 84 -2.40 9.09 26.20
C LYS A 84 -3.34 10.28 26.06
N ALA A 85 -3.78 10.53 24.82
CA ALA A 85 -4.69 11.64 24.50
C ALA A 85 -5.42 11.41 23.20
N ILE A 86 -6.56 12.09 23.04
CA ILE A 86 -7.22 12.30 21.74
C ILE A 86 -7.33 13.82 21.61
N GLU A 87 -6.54 14.39 20.71
CA GLU A 87 -6.39 15.83 20.60
C GLU A 87 -6.00 16.27 19.19
N PRO A 88 -6.22 17.53 18.80
CA PRO A 88 -5.76 18.04 17.52
C PRO A 88 -4.22 18.04 17.44
N ARG A 89 -3.69 17.48 16.34
CA ARG A 89 -2.26 17.54 16.01
C ARG A 89 -2.06 18.16 14.64
N ARG A 90 -0.92 18.84 14.47
CA ARG A 90 -0.58 19.53 13.22
C ARG A 90 -0.12 18.51 12.18
N MET A 91 -0.71 18.58 11.00
CA MET A 91 -0.34 17.79 9.83
C MET A 91 0.67 18.52 8.95
N ALA A 92 1.26 17.81 7.98
CA ALA A 92 2.26 18.37 7.07
C ALA A 92 1.74 19.57 6.25
N ASN A 93 0.44 19.61 5.94
CA ASN A 93 -0.21 20.74 5.26
C ASN A 93 -0.57 21.90 6.19
N GLY A 94 -0.19 21.84 7.48
CA GLY A 94 -0.47 22.85 8.50
C GLY A 94 -1.82 22.73 9.19
N ALA A 95 -2.73 21.87 8.72
CA ALA A 95 -4.03 21.67 9.33
C ALA A 95 -3.92 21.02 10.72
N MET A 96 -4.83 21.37 11.62
CA MET A 96 -5.00 20.71 12.91
C MET A 96 -6.05 19.61 12.77
N VAL A 97 -5.67 18.35 12.99
CA VAL A 97 -6.52 17.17 12.78
C VAL A 97 -6.66 16.40 14.09
N PRO A 98 -7.89 16.01 14.49
CA PRO A 98 -8.09 15.10 15.63
C PRO A 98 -7.24 13.85 15.47
N SER A 99 -6.47 13.52 16.49
CA SER A 99 -5.49 12.43 16.44
C SER A 99 -5.50 11.66 17.75
N ILE A 100 -5.34 10.34 17.66
CA ILE A 100 -5.10 9.47 18.79
C ILE A 100 -3.60 9.47 19.06
N VAL A 101 -3.20 9.74 20.29
CA VAL A 101 -1.80 9.68 20.75
C VAL A 101 -1.64 8.46 21.63
N VAL A 102 -0.78 7.53 21.21
CA VAL A 102 -0.46 6.29 21.94
C VAL A 102 0.96 6.38 22.49
N GLU A 103 1.08 6.24 23.80
CA GLU A 103 2.37 6.04 24.46
C GLU A 103 2.80 4.60 24.23
N ASN A 104 3.84 4.41 23.40
CA ASN A 104 4.38 3.12 23.05
C ASN A 104 4.99 2.43 24.28
N ASP A 105 4.55 1.20 24.59
CA ASP A 105 5.09 0.41 25.71
C ASP A 105 6.41 -0.29 25.37
N GLY A 106 6.80 -0.33 24.09
CA GLY A 106 8.01 -0.99 23.61
C GLY A 106 7.90 -2.53 23.57
N GLU A 107 6.73 -3.10 23.85
CA GLU A 107 6.51 -4.54 23.81
C GLU A 107 6.05 -5.03 22.43
N TYR A 108 5.44 -4.15 21.64
CA TYR A 108 4.96 -4.42 20.28
C TYR A 108 4.03 -5.64 20.17
N LYS A 109 3.23 -5.88 21.21
CA LYS A 109 2.23 -6.95 21.21
C LYS A 109 1.21 -6.73 20.11
N THR A 110 0.87 -7.80 19.38
CA THR A 110 -0.09 -7.77 18.28
C THR A 110 -1.44 -8.35 18.68
N VAL A 111 -2.49 -7.97 17.96
CA VAL A 111 -3.75 -8.71 18.00
C VAL A 111 -3.56 -10.08 17.33
N GLU A 112 -4.40 -11.04 17.70
CA GLU A 112 -4.39 -12.38 17.12
C GLU A 112 -4.59 -12.33 15.59
N GLY A 113 -3.86 -13.14 14.85
CA GLY A 113 -3.94 -13.26 13.39
C GLY A 113 -3.17 -12.21 12.60
N VAL A 114 -2.54 -11.23 13.23
CA VAL A 114 -1.68 -10.26 12.53
C VAL A 114 -0.36 -10.91 12.11
N GLY A 115 -0.05 -10.84 10.81
CA GLY A 115 1.16 -11.44 10.23
C GLY A 115 1.04 -12.93 9.94
N GLU A 116 -0.11 -13.53 10.16
CA GLU A 116 -0.37 -14.93 9.78
C GLU A 116 -0.74 -15.02 8.30
N ASP A 117 -0.18 -16.02 7.62
CA ASP A 117 -0.52 -16.31 6.24
C ASP A 117 -1.97 -16.80 6.13
N ARG A 118 -2.67 -16.28 5.13
CA ARG A 118 -4.04 -16.66 4.83
C ARG A 118 -4.15 -17.06 3.36
N ASP A 119 -4.75 -18.22 3.09
CA ASP A 119 -5.12 -18.61 1.73
C ASP A 119 -6.38 -17.85 1.27
N PRO A 120 -6.28 -16.98 0.25
CA PRO A 120 -7.41 -16.24 -0.27
C PRO A 120 -8.25 -17.03 -1.27
N SER A 121 -7.84 -18.23 -1.71
CA SER A 121 -8.44 -18.95 -2.84
C SER A 121 -9.90 -19.37 -2.60
N GLY A 122 -10.31 -19.54 -1.34
CA GLY A 122 -11.68 -19.91 -0.96
C GLY A 122 -12.59 -18.73 -0.62
N LEU A 123 -12.09 -17.49 -0.71
CA LEU A 123 -12.85 -16.30 -0.33
C LEU A 123 -13.70 -15.78 -1.48
N SER A 124 -14.91 -15.33 -1.17
CA SER A 124 -15.73 -14.57 -2.11
C SER A 124 -15.15 -13.18 -2.37
N LYS A 125 -15.57 -12.55 -3.46
CA LYS A 125 -15.17 -11.17 -3.81
C LYS A 125 -15.53 -10.18 -2.69
N GLU A 126 -16.68 -10.36 -2.07
CA GLU A 126 -17.15 -9.51 -0.95
C GLU A 126 -16.27 -9.68 0.29
N GLU A 127 -15.91 -10.91 0.64
CA GLU A 127 -15.02 -11.20 1.76
C GLU A 127 -13.63 -10.58 1.56
N ILE A 128 -13.06 -10.69 0.36
CA ILE A 128 -11.78 -10.05 0.03
C ILE A 128 -11.86 -8.52 0.21
N ARG A 129 -12.91 -7.87 -0.34
CA ARG A 129 -13.11 -6.43 -0.17
C ARG A 129 -13.28 -6.03 1.29
N ASN A 130 -14.00 -6.84 2.05
CA ASN A 130 -14.21 -6.57 3.47
C ASN A 130 -12.91 -6.71 4.27
N ILE A 131 -12.07 -7.71 3.99
CA ILE A 131 -10.75 -7.86 4.61
C ILE A 131 -9.89 -6.62 4.33
N VAL A 132 -9.84 -6.16 3.07
CA VAL A 132 -9.11 -4.95 2.69
C VAL A 132 -9.62 -3.71 3.42
N LYS A 133 -10.95 -3.58 3.56
CA LYS A 133 -11.59 -2.49 4.29
C LYS A 133 -11.27 -2.54 5.78
N GLU A 134 -11.43 -3.69 6.42
CA GLU A 134 -11.19 -3.86 7.86
C GLU A 134 -9.71 -3.66 8.21
N ALA A 135 -8.80 -4.05 7.34
CA ALA A 135 -7.38 -3.79 7.49
C ALA A 135 -6.97 -2.31 7.28
N GLY A 136 -7.90 -1.43 6.89
CA GLY A 136 -7.64 0.00 6.71
C GLY A 136 -6.66 0.30 5.57
N ILE A 137 -6.60 -0.53 4.53
CA ILE A 137 -5.64 -0.38 3.44
C ILE A 137 -6.01 0.82 2.56
N VAL A 138 -5.04 1.69 2.36
CA VAL A 138 -5.14 2.89 1.51
C VAL A 138 -3.99 2.93 0.52
N GLY A 139 -4.16 3.70 -0.56
CA GLY A 139 -3.08 3.94 -1.51
C GLY A 139 -1.94 4.73 -0.88
N LEU A 140 -0.70 4.36 -1.16
CA LEU A 140 0.50 4.99 -0.62
C LEU A 140 1.18 5.96 -1.62
N GLY A 141 0.55 6.21 -2.77
CA GLY A 141 1.05 7.14 -3.80
C GLY A 141 0.68 8.61 -3.60
N GLY A 142 0.29 9.02 -2.39
CA GLY A 142 0.04 10.42 -2.02
C GLY A 142 -1.36 10.71 -1.50
N ALA A 143 -2.43 10.39 -2.24
CA ALA A 143 -3.81 10.75 -1.86
C ALA A 143 -4.39 9.92 -0.69
N GLY A 144 -3.80 8.80 -0.36
CA GLY A 144 -4.36 7.89 0.65
C GLY A 144 -5.76 7.39 0.27
N PHE A 145 -5.98 7.06 -1.00
CA PHE A 145 -7.31 6.63 -1.45
C PHE A 145 -7.67 5.26 -0.86
N PRO A 146 -8.85 5.08 -0.24
CA PRO A 146 -9.26 3.83 0.36
C PRO A 146 -9.32 2.70 -0.69
N THR A 147 -8.51 1.67 -0.51
CA THR A 147 -8.33 0.61 -1.52
C THR A 147 -9.62 -0.20 -1.74
N HIS A 148 -10.39 -0.48 -0.68
CA HIS A 148 -11.67 -1.19 -0.83
C HIS A 148 -12.67 -0.45 -1.73
N VAL A 149 -12.66 0.90 -1.72
CA VAL A 149 -13.49 1.72 -2.61
C VAL A 149 -13.01 1.60 -4.05
N LYS A 150 -11.70 1.67 -4.28
CA LYS A 150 -11.09 1.47 -5.61
C LYS A 150 -11.44 0.08 -6.17
N LEU A 151 -11.49 -0.94 -5.34
CA LEU A 151 -11.79 -2.33 -5.71
C LEU A 151 -13.31 -2.61 -5.86
N THR A 152 -14.16 -1.59 -5.75
CA THR A 152 -15.62 -1.70 -5.90
C THR A 152 -16.12 -0.78 -7.02
N PRO A 153 -15.74 -1.04 -8.30
CA PRO A 153 -16.24 -0.28 -9.43
C PRO A 153 -17.73 -0.55 -9.65
N LYS A 154 -18.41 0.34 -10.37
CA LYS A 154 -19.85 0.16 -10.71
C LYS A 154 -20.09 -1.05 -11.60
N ASP A 155 -19.16 -1.36 -12.50
CA ASP A 155 -19.21 -2.52 -13.39
C ASP A 155 -17.85 -3.24 -13.34
N GLU A 156 -17.83 -4.38 -12.69
CA GLU A 156 -16.62 -5.22 -12.55
C GLU A 156 -16.21 -5.86 -13.88
N ASN A 157 -17.19 -6.14 -14.75
CA ASN A 157 -16.94 -6.80 -16.03
C ASN A 157 -16.29 -5.86 -17.06
N ALA A 158 -16.42 -4.55 -16.85
CA ALA A 158 -15.78 -3.54 -17.69
C ALA A 158 -14.27 -3.36 -17.37
N ILE A 159 -13.78 -3.99 -16.28
CA ILE A 159 -12.37 -3.89 -15.90
C ILE A 159 -11.55 -4.90 -16.71
N GLU A 160 -10.76 -4.40 -17.65
CA GLU A 160 -9.91 -5.22 -18.52
C GLU A 160 -8.48 -5.35 -17.97
N TYR A 161 -8.01 -4.36 -17.19
CA TYR A 161 -6.65 -4.34 -16.68
C TYR A 161 -6.58 -3.87 -15.23
N ILE A 162 -5.73 -4.54 -14.47
CA ILE A 162 -5.23 -4.09 -13.17
C ILE A 162 -3.78 -3.67 -13.36
N LEU A 163 -3.52 -2.37 -13.22
CA LEU A 163 -2.19 -1.80 -13.40
C LEU A 163 -1.51 -1.63 -12.03
N VAL A 164 -0.39 -2.30 -11.86
CA VAL A 164 0.51 -2.07 -10.72
C VAL A 164 1.57 -1.07 -11.15
N ASN A 165 1.55 0.09 -10.52
CA ASN A 165 2.54 1.13 -10.79
C ASN A 165 3.82 0.82 -10.00
N GLY A 166 4.80 0.24 -10.68
CA GLY A 166 6.16 0.01 -10.22
C GLY A 166 7.18 0.95 -10.88
N ALA A 167 6.72 2.05 -11.50
CA ALA A 167 7.60 2.99 -12.19
C ALA A 167 8.60 3.64 -11.22
N GLU A 168 8.11 4.12 -10.06
CA GLU A 168 8.91 4.86 -9.06
C GLU A 168 9.71 5.97 -9.72
N CYS A 169 8.99 6.83 -10.45
CA CYS A 169 9.60 7.85 -11.30
C CYS A 169 10.28 8.97 -10.50
N GLU A 170 9.83 9.30 -9.28
CA GLU A 170 10.35 10.42 -8.51
C GLU A 170 11.84 10.25 -8.19
N PRO A 171 12.69 11.28 -8.45
CA PRO A 171 14.09 11.25 -8.10
C PRO A 171 14.37 10.90 -6.65
N TYR A 172 15.50 10.25 -6.39
CA TYR A 172 16.00 9.77 -5.09
C TYR A 172 15.21 8.62 -4.45
N LEU A 173 13.95 8.37 -4.82
CA LEU A 173 13.16 7.29 -4.24
C LEU A 173 13.60 5.93 -4.78
N THR A 174 13.74 4.94 -3.87
CA THR A 174 14.11 3.56 -4.17
C THR A 174 13.35 2.55 -3.32
N SER A 175 12.31 2.97 -2.59
CA SER A 175 11.52 2.11 -1.72
C SER A 175 10.78 1.04 -2.50
N ASP A 176 10.15 1.39 -3.63
CA ASP A 176 9.44 0.42 -4.47
C ASP A 176 10.40 -0.52 -5.19
N TYR A 177 11.54 0.01 -5.66
CA TYR A 177 12.59 -0.81 -6.24
C TYR A 177 13.11 -1.86 -5.25
N ARG A 178 13.40 -1.45 -4.02
CA ARG A 178 13.83 -2.38 -2.97
C ARG A 178 12.74 -3.40 -2.63
N MET A 179 11.48 -2.99 -2.56
CA MET A 179 10.35 -3.90 -2.36
C MET A 179 10.25 -4.94 -3.50
N MET A 180 10.42 -4.53 -4.75
CA MET A 180 10.43 -5.43 -5.91
C MET A 180 11.59 -6.44 -5.86
N LEU A 181 12.72 -6.07 -5.27
CA LEU A 181 13.87 -6.96 -5.12
C LEU A 181 13.81 -7.83 -3.87
N GLU A 182 13.34 -7.32 -2.76
CA GLU A 182 13.38 -8.00 -1.46
C GLU A 182 12.12 -8.82 -1.18
N GLU A 183 10.94 -8.36 -1.62
CA GLU A 183 9.63 -8.94 -1.31
C GLU A 183 8.74 -9.12 -2.57
N PRO A 184 9.28 -9.59 -3.71
CA PRO A 184 8.51 -9.65 -4.95
C PRO A 184 7.29 -10.57 -4.86
N GLU A 185 7.34 -11.58 -3.99
CA GLU A 185 6.23 -12.52 -3.73
C GLU A 185 5.00 -11.78 -3.19
N LYS A 186 5.19 -10.76 -2.34
CA LYS A 186 4.10 -9.95 -1.82
C LYS A 186 3.42 -9.12 -2.91
N ILE A 187 4.20 -8.60 -3.86
CA ILE A 187 3.68 -7.81 -4.99
C ILE A 187 2.84 -8.71 -5.90
N VAL A 188 3.40 -9.84 -6.31
CA VAL A 188 2.70 -10.78 -7.20
C VAL A 188 1.50 -11.41 -6.49
N GLY A 189 1.65 -11.79 -5.21
CA GLY A 189 0.57 -12.32 -4.38
C GLY A 189 -0.58 -11.33 -4.23
N GLY A 190 -0.29 -10.07 -3.91
CA GLY A 190 -1.28 -9.00 -3.82
C GLY A 190 -2.03 -8.77 -5.14
N LEU A 191 -1.31 -8.78 -6.27
CA LEU A 191 -1.95 -8.67 -7.59
C LEU A 191 -2.86 -9.88 -7.88
N LYS A 192 -2.45 -11.09 -7.53
CA LYS A 192 -3.29 -12.30 -7.67
C LYS A 192 -4.58 -12.19 -6.85
N VAL A 193 -4.50 -11.70 -5.63
CA VAL A 193 -5.69 -11.47 -4.78
C VAL A 193 -6.63 -10.45 -5.45
N ILE A 194 -6.10 -9.35 -5.96
CA ILE A 194 -6.93 -8.34 -6.67
C ILE A 194 -7.55 -8.93 -7.93
N LEU A 195 -6.83 -9.76 -8.69
CA LEU A 195 -7.35 -10.39 -9.89
C LEU A 195 -8.48 -11.41 -9.64
N GLN A 196 -8.65 -11.90 -8.40
CA GLN A 196 -9.82 -12.72 -8.04
C GLN A 196 -11.12 -11.89 -8.03
N LEU A 197 -11.03 -10.57 -7.89
CA LEU A 197 -12.19 -9.67 -7.92
C LEU A 197 -12.70 -9.41 -9.34
N PHE A 198 -11.87 -9.61 -10.37
CA PHE A 198 -12.11 -9.18 -11.74
C PHE A 198 -11.82 -10.34 -12.73
N ASP A 199 -12.83 -11.10 -13.09
CA ASP A 199 -12.68 -12.35 -13.86
C ASP A 199 -12.05 -12.13 -15.25
N ASN A 200 -12.35 -10.98 -15.88
CA ASN A 200 -11.86 -10.64 -17.22
C ASN A 200 -10.54 -9.87 -17.24
N ALA A 201 -10.10 -9.37 -16.08
CA ALA A 201 -8.93 -8.48 -16.03
C ALA A 201 -7.60 -9.22 -16.17
N LYS A 202 -6.64 -8.54 -16.77
CA LYS A 202 -5.22 -8.91 -16.80
C LYS A 202 -4.43 -7.99 -15.88
N GLY A 203 -3.44 -8.53 -15.18
CA GLY A 203 -2.51 -7.76 -14.36
C GLY A 203 -1.31 -7.29 -15.19
N VAL A 204 -0.96 -6.03 -15.07
CA VAL A 204 0.24 -5.46 -15.71
C VAL A 204 1.06 -4.74 -14.64
N ILE A 205 2.32 -5.14 -14.48
CA ILE A 205 3.28 -4.47 -13.60
C ILE A 205 4.16 -3.59 -14.47
N GLY A 206 3.96 -2.27 -14.40
CA GLY A 206 4.76 -1.29 -15.13
C GLY A 206 6.00 -0.90 -14.34
N ILE A 207 7.19 -1.08 -14.90
CA ILE A 207 8.47 -0.81 -14.23
C ILE A 207 9.36 -0.03 -15.18
N GLU A 208 9.94 1.08 -14.74
CA GLU A 208 10.89 1.85 -15.54
C GLU A 208 12.19 1.09 -15.81
N ASN A 209 12.77 1.31 -16.98
CA ASN A 209 13.93 0.59 -17.49
C ASN A 209 15.24 0.88 -16.74
N ASN A 210 15.25 1.87 -15.84
CA ASN A 210 16.34 2.08 -14.89
C ASN A 210 16.36 1.05 -13.74
N LYS A 211 15.43 0.08 -13.74
CA LYS A 211 15.32 -1.01 -12.74
C LYS A 211 15.41 -2.40 -13.40
N PRO A 212 16.50 -2.71 -14.13
CA PRO A 212 16.59 -3.94 -14.93
C PRO A 212 16.51 -5.22 -14.11
N GLU A 213 17.04 -5.23 -12.89
CA GLU A 213 16.99 -6.40 -12.01
C GLU A 213 15.57 -6.69 -11.51
N ALA A 214 14.78 -5.65 -11.18
CA ALA A 214 13.39 -5.81 -10.81
C ALA A 214 12.55 -6.33 -11.98
N ILE A 215 12.74 -5.78 -13.19
CA ILE A 215 12.10 -6.26 -14.41
C ILE A 215 12.40 -7.74 -14.62
N LYS A 216 13.68 -8.13 -14.57
CA LYS A 216 14.11 -9.53 -14.74
C LYS A 216 13.48 -10.45 -13.70
N LYS A 217 13.56 -10.06 -12.41
CA LYS A 217 13.06 -10.86 -11.28
C LYS A 217 11.55 -11.09 -11.36
N LEU A 218 10.79 -10.02 -11.55
CA LEU A 218 9.33 -10.13 -11.63
C LEU A 218 8.87 -10.82 -12.92
N THR A 219 9.55 -10.62 -14.06
CA THR A 219 9.24 -11.35 -15.30
C THR A 219 9.42 -12.86 -15.12
N GLU A 220 10.51 -13.29 -14.49
CA GLU A 220 10.73 -14.72 -14.23
C GLU A 220 9.69 -15.28 -13.26
N MET A 221 9.31 -14.50 -12.24
CA MET A 221 8.32 -14.94 -11.25
C MET A 221 6.92 -15.13 -11.85
N VAL A 222 6.54 -14.31 -12.82
CA VAL A 222 5.20 -14.38 -13.44
C VAL A 222 5.17 -15.15 -14.75
N LYS A 223 6.26 -15.84 -15.13
CA LYS A 223 6.36 -16.53 -16.44
C LYS A 223 5.25 -17.56 -16.69
N ASP A 224 4.80 -18.22 -15.63
CA ASP A 224 3.77 -19.25 -15.67
C ASP A 224 2.38 -18.71 -15.27
N GLU A 225 2.24 -17.39 -15.08
CA GLU A 225 0.99 -16.72 -14.74
C GLU A 225 0.33 -16.15 -16.01
N PRO A 226 -0.70 -16.78 -16.56
CA PRO A 226 -1.26 -16.39 -17.87
C PRO A 226 -1.94 -15.01 -17.84
N ARG A 227 -2.33 -14.55 -16.67
CA ARG A 227 -3.03 -13.27 -16.50
C ARG A 227 -2.13 -12.11 -16.07
N ILE A 228 -0.83 -12.33 -15.83
CA ILE A 228 0.08 -11.29 -15.33
C ILE A 228 1.24 -11.11 -16.31
N THR A 229 1.57 -9.84 -16.59
CA THR A 229 2.73 -9.46 -17.41
C THR A 229 3.50 -8.33 -16.76
N VAL A 230 4.82 -8.29 -16.99
CA VAL A 230 5.66 -7.14 -16.67
C VAL A 230 5.85 -6.30 -17.92
N CYS A 231 5.61 -5.00 -17.82
CA CYS A 231 5.73 -4.04 -18.90
C CYS A 231 6.89 -3.07 -18.60
N PRO A 232 8.02 -3.20 -19.31
CA PRO A 232 9.10 -2.22 -19.20
C PRO A 232 8.67 -0.86 -19.77
N LEU A 233 8.92 0.19 -18.99
CA LEU A 233 8.59 1.58 -19.32
C LEU A 233 9.88 2.37 -19.57
N MET A 234 9.84 3.35 -20.45
CA MET A 234 10.95 4.29 -20.61
C MET A 234 10.96 5.28 -19.45
N THR A 235 12.10 5.36 -18.75
CA THR A 235 12.30 6.34 -17.66
C THR A 235 12.34 7.74 -18.23
N LYS A 236 11.33 8.55 -17.94
CA LYS A 236 11.23 9.99 -18.25
C LYS A 236 10.02 10.64 -17.58
N TYR A 237 10.05 11.95 -17.52
CA TYR A 237 8.98 12.80 -16.98
C TYR A 237 8.28 13.61 -18.07
#